data_696b78a44b1036680b4d51ce894d5d53
#
_entry.id   696b78a44b1036680b4d51ce894d5d53
#
_cell.length_a   1.000
_cell.length_b   1.000
_cell.length_c   1.000
_cell.angle_alpha   90.00
_cell.angle_beta   90.00
_cell.angle_gamma   90.00
#
_symmetry.space_group_name_H-M   'P 1'
#
loop_
_entity.id
_entity.type
_entity.pdbx_description
1 polymer ?
#
loop_
_entity_poly.entity_id
_entity_poly.type
_entity_poly.pdbx_seq_one_letter_code
_entity_poly.pdbx_strand_id
1 'polypeptide(L)'
;MTTARPRALLLSAVAAAALSSTALAPAAWAQQSPPPSAPPVQTPPAAEPTTPVPAHEAEPGAAAPVEGEPGEDDAAPEAPPVTPIPTVWSPVPRDEDGRSAYGLFLAGRLALTRGEGATGAAYLAAASDLVPEQPAVRDRAFTALLLSGDLDDAARLAPPAEEATATLSQAGLVVRAVQDFAHGRARQADAALAATPVQAPHARAGVLIAPWIAAAAGDWTRALAQPSAQADALTALFARQNRALILEARGRFDEADAEFKTLTGFAQSGALFRLPYGQFLERRGRRDEALALYDAAIAADQGDSAIRQARARVASGGRPPAAPNFRQGAAAALTSAAALAAAERSQEFSAFYLRLALELNPTDETRYRLGQALGRARLGAAARGELERVSNRDPSLYAAAQVQLGLSLDEDDRSAEALDAFRRAAAAVPTDAGVARLLAGQLNQQQRFEEALALLNGPLLNTADQPFDVHFMRGAAYENLGRTDEAEAELWAALQKKPDDPSTLNYLGYLWIDSGTRIDQGAEMVAKAYFAQPDNGNIQDSLGWAQYRQGKFEDAVLTLEAAVDKLPANPEINDHLGDAYWQVGRRREAQFQWARVLTLDPTDEQADRARRKLEQGLEPVGAQP
;
A
#
# COMPACT_ATOMS: atom_id res chain seq x y z
N MET A 1 35.59 -21.60 -20.49
CA MET A 1 34.23 -21.11 -20.87
C MET A 1 33.48 -20.98 -19.57
N THR A 2 33.50 -19.81 -18.98
CA THR A 2 32.87 -19.49 -17.71
C THR A 2 31.39 -19.27 -17.95
N THR A 3 30.57 -20.16 -17.44
CA THR A 3 29.10 -20.09 -17.52
C THR A 3 28.59 -19.13 -16.43
N ALA A 4 27.82 -18.12 -16.84
CA ALA A 4 27.16 -17.17 -15.97
C ALA A 4 26.15 -17.89 -15.05
N ARG A 5 26.13 -17.55 -13.77
CA ARG A 5 25.26 -18.13 -12.75
C ARG A 5 24.10 -17.18 -12.44
N PRO A 6 22.84 -17.57 -12.56
CA PRO A 6 21.71 -16.75 -12.11
C PRO A 6 21.48 -16.91 -10.59
N ARG A 7 21.45 -15.78 -9.88
CA ARG A 7 21.14 -15.68 -8.43
C ARG A 7 19.96 -14.73 -8.21
N ALA A 8 18.79 -15.30 -8.08
CA ALA A 8 17.53 -14.56 -8.17
C ALA A 8 16.91 -14.06 -6.85
N LEU A 9 17.52 -14.22 -5.67
CA LEU A 9 16.76 -14.12 -4.40
C LEU A 9 17.20 -13.04 -3.39
N LEU A 10 18.11 -12.13 -3.74
CA LEU A 10 18.56 -11.09 -2.78
C LEU A 10 18.02 -9.67 -3.02
N LEU A 11 17.24 -9.45 -4.09
CA LEU A 11 16.84 -8.10 -4.53
C LEU A 11 15.61 -7.51 -3.81
N SER A 12 14.80 -8.31 -3.12
CA SER A 12 13.57 -7.81 -2.48
C SER A 12 13.79 -6.83 -1.30
N ALA A 13 14.98 -6.80 -0.71
CA ALA A 13 15.29 -5.89 0.41
C ALA A 13 15.69 -4.47 -0.03
N VAL A 14 16.12 -4.27 -1.28
CA VAL A 14 16.63 -2.96 -1.75
C VAL A 14 15.54 -2.03 -2.25
N ALA A 15 14.47 -2.57 -2.82
CA ALA A 15 13.30 -1.78 -3.23
C ALA A 15 12.64 -1.05 -2.05
N ALA A 16 12.63 -1.67 -0.86
CA ALA A 16 12.08 -1.07 0.34
C ALA A 16 12.94 0.07 0.93
N ALA A 17 14.27 0.02 0.76
CA ALA A 17 15.19 1.04 1.30
C ALA A 17 15.28 2.31 0.43
N ALA A 18 15.06 2.21 -0.88
CA ALA A 18 15.06 3.36 -1.80
C ALA A 18 13.81 4.24 -1.65
N LEU A 19 12.74 3.73 -1.04
CA LEU A 19 11.45 4.41 -0.88
C LEU A 19 11.38 5.39 0.29
N SER A 20 12.33 5.35 1.21
CA SER A 20 12.35 6.25 2.38
C SER A 20 12.87 7.67 2.09
N SER A 21 13.37 7.95 0.88
CA SER A 21 13.99 9.24 0.55
C SER A 21 13.29 10.10 -0.50
N THR A 22 12.18 9.64 -1.10
CA THR A 22 11.40 10.43 -2.07
C THR A 22 9.94 10.65 -1.67
N ALA A 23 9.64 10.58 -0.36
CA ALA A 23 8.42 11.19 0.12
C ALA A 23 8.51 12.69 -0.20
N LEU A 24 7.66 13.17 -1.10
CA LEU A 24 7.22 14.56 -1.11
C LEU A 24 6.79 14.89 0.32
N ALA A 25 7.70 15.45 1.09
CA ALA A 25 7.49 15.75 2.47
C ALA A 25 6.31 16.73 2.61
N PRO A 26 5.28 16.40 3.35
CA PRO A 26 4.57 17.43 4.09
C PRO A 26 5.53 17.85 5.19
N ALA A 27 5.93 19.13 5.14
CA ALA A 27 6.83 19.73 6.10
C ALA A 27 6.46 19.41 7.55
N ALA A 28 7.50 19.03 8.30
CA ALA A 28 7.69 19.31 9.74
C ALA A 28 6.48 19.15 10.67
N TRP A 29 6.17 17.92 11.09
CA TRP A 29 5.33 17.64 12.27
C TRP A 29 5.85 16.46 13.11
N ALA A 30 7.14 16.29 13.26
CA ALA A 30 7.72 15.21 14.08
C ALA A 30 8.79 15.76 15.03
N GLN A 31 8.38 16.55 16.01
CA GLN A 31 9.11 16.71 17.28
C GLN A 31 8.12 17.11 18.38
N GLN A 32 7.40 16.14 18.90
CA GLN A 32 6.83 16.23 20.24
C GLN A 32 7.25 14.97 21.00
N SER A 33 7.77 15.20 22.19
CA SER A 33 8.22 14.21 23.16
C SER A 33 7.17 13.13 23.42
N PRO A 34 7.55 11.88 23.73
CA PRO A 34 6.59 10.83 24.03
C PRO A 34 5.80 11.18 25.30
N PRO A 35 4.51 10.85 25.34
CA PRO A 35 3.71 10.98 26.55
C PRO A 35 4.22 10.03 27.65
N PRO A 36 3.99 10.32 28.92
CA PRO A 36 4.44 9.48 30.02
C PRO A 36 3.78 8.10 29.96
N SER A 37 4.58 7.08 30.24
CA SER A 37 4.21 5.67 30.28
C SER A 37 2.94 5.42 31.11
N ALA A 38 1.98 4.68 30.51
CA ALA A 38 0.80 4.20 31.18
C ALA A 38 1.17 3.20 32.29
N PRO A 39 0.39 3.13 33.39
CA PRO A 39 0.61 2.16 34.45
C PRO A 39 0.38 0.71 33.97
N PRO A 40 1.02 -0.28 34.61
CA PRO A 40 0.95 -1.67 34.15
C PRO A 40 -0.46 -2.23 34.22
N VAL A 41 -0.89 -2.84 33.12
CA VAL A 41 -2.15 -3.58 33.03
C VAL A 41 -2.05 -4.82 33.90
N GLN A 42 -2.92 -4.95 34.90
CA GLN A 42 -3.07 -6.17 35.69
C GLN A 42 -3.68 -7.27 34.81
N THR A 43 -2.97 -8.37 34.67
CA THR A 43 -3.46 -9.60 34.04
C THR A 43 -4.56 -10.23 34.92
N PRO A 44 -5.69 -10.64 34.35
CA PRO A 44 -6.68 -11.42 35.11
C PRO A 44 -6.15 -12.83 35.42
N PRO A 45 -6.58 -13.47 36.53
CA PRO A 45 -6.09 -14.77 36.94
C PRO A 45 -6.50 -15.86 35.95
N ALA A 46 -5.61 -16.84 35.79
CA ALA A 46 -5.77 -17.99 34.94
C ALA A 46 -7.02 -18.81 35.33
N ALA A 47 -7.82 -19.18 34.33
CA ALA A 47 -8.93 -20.11 34.49
C ALA A 47 -8.40 -21.53 34.78
N GLU A 48 -9.00 -22.19 35.76
CA GLU A 48 -8.73 -23.59 36.10
C GLU A 48 -9.11 -24.54 34.95
N PRO A 49 -8.42 -25.69 34.80
CA PRO A 49 -8.68 -26.61 33.70
C PRO A 49 -9.97 -27.40 33.94
N THR A 50 -10.91 -27.32 33.03
CA THR A 50 -12.08 -28.16 32.96
C THR A 50 -11.71 -29.58 32.50
N THR A 51 -12.11 -30.56 33.27
CA THR A 51 -11.99 -32.00 33.01
C THR A 51 -12.68 -32.43 31.70
N PRO A 52 -12.10 -33.38 30.93
CA PRO A 52 -12.69 -33.88 29.71
C PRO A 52 -13.85 -34.86 29.97
N VAL A 53 -14.92 -34.73 29.24
CA VAL A 53 -16.05 -35.67 29.18
C VAL A 53 -15.61 -36.88 28.34
N PRO A 54 -15.91 -38.15 28.78
CA PRO A 54 -15.45 -39.35 28.08
C PRO A 54 -16.24 -39.57 26.77
N ALA A 55 -15.50 -39.96 25.73
CA ALA A 55 -16.06 -40.39 24.44
C ALA A 55 -16.73 -41.77 24.58
N HIS A 56 -17.94 -41.88 24.01
CA HIS A 56 -18.62 -43.16 23.82
C HIS A 56 -17.92 -43.95 22.70
N GLU A 57 -17.35 -45.09 23.02
CA GLU A 57 -16.93 -46.13 22.08
C GLU A 57 -18.15 -46.81 21.47
N ALA A 58 -18.22 -46.90 20.14
CA ALA A 58 -19.13 -47.78 19.44
C ALA A 58 -18.37 -48.96 18.86
N GLU A 59 -18.74 -50.14 19.33
CA GLU A 59 -18.20 -51.40 18.82
C GLU A 59 -18.75 -51.77 17.42
N PRO A 60 -18.00 -52.47 16.57
CA PRO A 60 -18.45 -52.94 15.28
C PRO A 60 -19.11 -54.34 15.37
N GLY A 61 -20.40 -54.43 15.11
CA GLY A 61 -21.11 -55.70 14.93
C GLY A 61 -21.10 -56.13 13.46
N ALA A 62 -20.44 -57.26 13.18
CA ALA A 62 -20.48 -57.95 11.92
C ALA A 62 -21.76 -58.80 11.84
N ALA A 63 -22.48 -58.74 10.70
CA ALA A 63 -23.43 -59.80 10.31
C ALA A 63 -23.37 -60.05 8.80
N ALA A 64 -23.26 -61.34 8.47
CA ALA A 64 -23.12 -61.90 7.14
C ALA A 64 -24.49 -61.96 6.39
N PRO A 65 -24.50 -62.22 5.05
CA PRO A 65 -25.67 -62.10 4.22
C PRO A 65 -26.57 -63.34 4.26
N VAL A 66 -27.87 -63.12 4.19
CA VAL A 66 -28.87 -64.14 3.90
C VAL A 66 -29.53 -63.84 2.58
N GLU A 67 -29.39 -64.73 1.59
CA GLU A 67 -30.14 -64.79 0.36
C GLU A 67 -31.59 -65.20 0.65
N GLY A 68 -32.55 -64.52 0.05
CA GLY A 68 -33.97 -64.89 0.05
C GLY A 68 -34.66 -64.34 -1.18
N GLU A 69 -35.33 -65.22 -1.92
CA GLU A 69 -35.99 -65.06 -3.20
C GLU A 69 -37.16 -64.03 -3.22
N PRO A 70 -37.65 -63.62 -4.41
CA PRO A 70 -38.54 -62.48 -4.59
C PRO A 70 -40.01 -62.82 -4.38
N GLY A 71 -40.68 -62.04 -3.54
CA GLY A 71 -42.14 -62.05 -3.36
C GLY A 71 -42.78 -60.78 -3.93
N GLU A 72 -43.90 -60.97 -4.54
CA GLU A 72 -44.74 -60.02 -5.27
C GLU A 72 -45.28 -58.86 -4.44
N ASP A 73 -45.54 -57.74 -5.11
CA ASP A 73 -46.44 -56.63 -4.74
C ASP A 73 -46.18 -55.90 -3.41
N ASP A 74 -45.36 -54.87 -3.46
CA ASP A 74 -45.46 -53.77 -2.51
C ASP A 74 -45.54 -52.42 -3.22
N ALA A 75 -46.69 -51.79 -3.10
CA ALA A 75 -46.92 -50.38 -3.42
C ALA A 75 -45.89 -49.52 -2.70
N ALA A 76 -45.22 -48.64 -3.43
CA ALA A 76 -44.24 -47.68 -2.86
C ALA A 76 -44.87 -46.98 -1.63
N PRO A 77 -44.17 -46.89 -0.50
CA PRO A 77 -44.68 -46.18 0.67
C PRO A 77 -44.98 -44.73 0.29
N GLU A 78 -46.20 -44.26 0.56
CA GLU A 78 -46.54 -42.83 0.45
C GLU A 78 -45.48 -42.01 1.20
N ALA A 79 -44.87 -41.05 0.51
CA ALA A 79 -43.94 -40.12 1.11
C ALA A 79 -44.58 -39.47 2.36
N PRO A 80 -43.92 -39.43 3.50
CA PRO A 80 -44.48 -38.83 4.71
C PRO A 80 -44.95 -37.41 4.41
N PRO A 81 -46.10 -36.99 4.99
CA PRO A 81 -46.65 -35.67 4.72
C PRO A 81 -45.61 -34.62 5.05
N VAL A 82 -45.28 -33.80 4.05
CA VAL A 82 -44.34 -32.70 4.20
C VAL A 82 -44.90 -31.76 5.27
N THR A 83 -44.31 -31.78 6.45
CA THR A 83 -44.69 -30.85 7.53
C THR A 83 -44.42 -29.43 7.02
N PRO A 84 -45.44 -28.52 7.03
CA PRO A 84 -45.21 -27.17 6.56
C PRO A 84 -44.09 -26.54 7.40
N ILE A 85 -43.09 -25.98 6.71
CA ILE A 85 -41.96 -25.28 7.35
C ILE A 85 -42.55 -24.15 8.20
N PRO A 86 -42.27 -24.08 9.52
CA PRO A 86 -42.74 -22.99 10.36
C PRO A 86 -42.45 -21.64 9.71
N THR A 87 -43.32 -20.65 9.84
CA THR A 87 -43.12 -19.30 9.27
C THR A 87 -41.80 -18.63 9.69
N VAL A 88 -41.30 -19.00 10.87
CA VAL A 88 -39.96 -18.64 11.38
C VAL A 88 -38.82 -19.21 10.51
N TRP A 89 -39.11 -20.24 9.71
CA TRP A 89 -38.18 -20.93 8.81
C TRP A 89 -38.56 -20.67 7.33
N SER A 90 -39.20 -19.54 7.05
CA SER A 90 -39.55 -19.13 5.70
C SER A 90 -38.38 -19.26 4.77
N PRO A 91 -38.59 -19.68 3.51
CA PRO A 91 -37.51 -19.78 2.55
C PRO A 91 -36.76 -18.44 2.46
N VAL A 92 -35.42 -18.51 2.49
CA VAL A 92 -34.56 -17.33 2.39
C VAL A 92 -34.96 -16.53 1.15
N PRO A 93 -35.15 -15.20 1.25
CA PRO A 93 -35.47 -14.35 0.11
C PRO A 93 -34.48 -14.53 -1.02
N ARG A 94 -34.99 -14.57 -2.25
CA ARG A 94 -34.17 -14.74 -3.47
C ARG A 94 -34.46 -13.62 -4.45
N ASP A 95 -33.45 -13.25 -5.22
CA ASP A 95 -33.61 -12.35 -6.35
C ASP A 95 -34.19 -13.07 -7.59
N GLU A 96 -34.35 -12.32 -8.70
CA GLU A 96 -34.90 -12.83 -9.95
C GLU A 96 -34.04 -13.95 -10.56
N ASP A 97 -32.73 -13.98 -10.26
CA ASP A 97 -31.80 -15.01 -10.68
C ASP A 97 -31.79 -16.24 -9.74
N GLY A 98 -32.64 -16.26 -8.71
CA GLY A 98 -32.74 -17.33 -7.73
C GLY A 98 -31.62 -17.32 -6.67
N ARG A 99 -30.77 -16.27 -6.62
CA ARG A 99 -29.69 -16.12 -5.64
C ARG A 99 -30.29 -15.69 -4.29
N SER A 100 -29.90 -16.37 -3.22
CA SER A 100 -30.40 -16.05 -1.89
C SER A 100 -29.64 -14.85 -1.27
N ALA A 101 -30.31 -14.11 -0.39
CA ALA A 101 -29.66 -13.02 0.38
C ALA A 101 -28.40 -13.50 1.10
N TYR A 102 -28.41 -14.71 1.67
CA TYR A 102 -27.25 -15.32 2.31
C TYR A 102 -26.12 -15.63 1.32
N GLY A 103 -26.47 -16.20 0.15
CA GLY A 103 -25.51 -16.48 -0.93
C GLY A 103 -24.84 -15.20 -1.45
N LEU A 104 -25.64 -14.17 -1.73
CA LEU A 104 -25.13 -12.85 -2.13
C LEU A 104 -24.24 -12.21 -1.07
N PHE A 105 -24.62 -12.30 0.21
CA PHE A 105 -23.80 -11.79 1.30
C PHE A 105 -22.43 -12.48 1.39
N LEU A 106 -22.41 -13.82 1.29
CA LEU A 106 -21.15 -14.58 1.29
C LEU A 106 -20.30 -14.29 0.05
N ALA A 107 -20.92 -14.24 -1.13
CA ALA A 107 -20.25 -13.88 -2.39
C ALA A 107 -19.65 -12.47 -2.30
N GLY A 108 -20.41 -11.51 -1.77
CA GLY A 108 -19.94 -10.15 -1.55
C GLY A 108 -18.72 -10.09 -0.61
N ARG A 109 -18.78 -10.81 0.51
CA ARG A 109 -17.63 -10.90 1.41
C ARG A 109 -16.40 -11.52 0.75
N LEU A 110 -16.60 -12.61 0.01
CA LEU A 110 -15.51 -13.28 -0.71
C LEU A 110 -14.88 -12.35 -1.76
N ALA A 111 -15.71 -11.65 -2.54
CA ALA A 111 -15.24 -10.68 -3.53
C ALA A 111 -14.41 -9.57 -2.86
N LEU A 112 -14.86 -9.02 -1.72
CA LEU A 112 -14.08 -8.02 -0.97
C LEU A 112 -12.73 -8.56 -0.49
N THR A 113 -12.66 -9.81 0.00
CA THR A 113 -11.39 -10.42 0.42
C THR A 113 -10.43 -10.67 -0.74
N ARG A 114 -10.95 -10.83 -1.96
CA ARG A 114 -10.17 -10.95 -3.20
C ARG A 114 -9.79 -9.61 -3.82
N GLY A 115 -10.18 -8.50 -3.16
CA GLY A 115 -9.94 -7.15 -3.69
C GLY A 115 -10.92 -6.71 -4.79
N GLU A 116 -11.95 -7.49 -5.09
CA GLU A 116 -12.98 -7.17 -6.08
C GLU A 116 -14.04 -6.22 -5.48
N GLY A 117 -13.61 -5.00 -5.10
CA GLY A 117 -14.40 -4.05 -4.30
C GLY A 117 -15.77 -3.71 -4.90
N ALA A 118 -15.84 -3.41 -6.20
CA ALA A 118 -17.10 -3.06 -6.88
C ALA A 118 -18.06 -4.27 -6.93
N THR A 119 -17.57 -5.46 -7.30
CA THR A 119 -18.36 -6.71 -7.32
C THR A 119 -18.87 -7.05 -5.92
N GLY A 120 -18.00 -6.93 -4.91
CA GLY A 120 -18.37 -7.20 -3.52
C GLY A 120 -19.43 -6.24 -3.00
N ALA A 121 -19.31 -4.95 -3.31
CA ALA A 121 -20.29 -3.92 -2.95
C ALA A 121 -21.65 -4.18 -3.61
N ALA A 122 -21.69 -4.51 -4.91
CA ALA A 122 -22.91 -4.83 -5.64
C ALA A 122 -23.63 -6.06 -5.06
N TYR A 123 -22.89 -7.14 -4.73
CA TYR A 123 -23.49 -8.31 -4.09
C TYR A 123 -24.05 -8.00 -2.69
N LEU A 124 -23.35 -7.18 -1.89
CA LEU A 124 -23.84 -6.78 -0.56
C LEU A 124 -25.07 -5.86 -0.67
N ALA A 125 -25.11 -4.96 -1.65
CA ALA A 125 -26.27 -4.11 -1.92
C ALA A 125 -27.49 -4.97 -2.29
N ALA A 126 -27.33 -5.91 -3.24
CA ALA A 126 -28.39 -6.84 -3.62
C ALA A 126 -28.85 -7.70 -2.44
N ALA A 127 -27.92 -8.15 -1.58
CA ALA A 127 -28.29 -8.87 -0.36
C ALA A 127 -29.12 -7.98 0.58
N SER A 128 -28.75 -6.71 0.76
CA SER A 128 -29.48 -5.74 1.60
C SER A 128 -30.89 -5.46 1.07
N ASP A 129 -31.05 -5.38 -0.24
CA ASP A 129 -32.37 -5.15 -0.87
C ASP A 129 -33.35 -6.33 -0.64
N LEU A 130 -32.81 -7.56 -0.53
CA LEU A 130 -33.60 -8.75 -0.24
C LEU A 130 -33.99 -8.88 1.25
N VAL A 131 -33.25 -8.30 2.17
CA VAL A 131 -33.46 -8.38 3.62
C VAL A 131 -33.33 -7.00 4.27
N PRO A 132 -34.21 -6.05 3.90
CA PRO A 132 -34.13 -4.66 4.38
C PRO A 132 -34.29 -4.54 5.91
N GLU A 133 -34.87 -5.55 6.56
CA GLU A 133 -35.01 -5.63 8.02
C GLU A 133 -33.69 -6.04 8.74
N GLN A 134 -32.60 -6.28 8.00
CA GLN A 134 -31.30 -6.70 8.56
C GLN A 134 -30.29 -5.54 8.56
N PRO A 135 -30.20 -4.70 9.62
CA PRO A 135 -29.31 -3.54 9.66
C PRO A 135 -27.85 -3.90 9.42
N ALA A 136 -27.39 -5.06 9.92
CA ALA A 136 -26.00 -5.49 9.76
C ALA A 136 -25.60 -5.76 8.29
N VAL A 137 -26.53 -6.21 7.44
CA VAL A 137 -26.29 -6.41 6.01
C VAL A 137 -26.22 -5.06 5.30
N ARG A 138 -27.19 -4.17 5.59
CA ARG A 138 -27.22 -2.80 5.06
C ARG A 138 -25.95 -2.02 5.41
N ASP A 139 -25.51 -2.05 6.67
CA ASP A 139 -24.34 -1.32 7.15
C ASP A 139 -23.05 -1.77 6.45
N ARG A 140 -22.94 -3.08 6.17
CA ARG A 140 -21.82 -3.63 5.38
C ARG A 140 -21.90 -3.25 3.91
N ALA A 141 -23.11 -3.29 3.32
CA ALA A 141 -23.33 -2.83 1.95
C ALA A 141 -22.96 -1.35 1.81
N PHE A 142 -23.44 -0.51 2.71
CA PHE A 142 -23.13 0.92 2.77
C PHE A 142 -21.60 1.16 2.82
N THR A 143 -20.91 0.48 3.72
CA THR A 143 -19.45 0.64 3.85
C THR A 143 -18.71 0.18 2.59
N ALA A 144 -19.13 -0.94 2.00
CA ALA A 144 -18.51 -1.44 0.77
C ALA A 144 -18.75 -0.51 -0.42
N LEU A 145 -19.96 0.04 -0.56
CA LEU A 145 -20.31 1.02 -1.60
C LEU A 145 -19.50 2.31 -1.46
N LEU A 146 -19.31 2.81 -0.24
CA LEU A 146 -18.45 3.98 0.01
C LEU A 146 -17.01 3.74 -0.45
N LEU A 147 -16.45 2.58 -0.15
CA LEU A 147 -15.06 2.27 -0.49
C LEU A 147 -14.89 1.95 -1.98
N SER A 148 -15.89 1.35 -2.62
CA SER A 148 -15.89 1.10 -4.08
C SER A 148 -16.14 2.38 -4.90
N GLY A 149 -16.80 3.37 -4.32
CA GLY A 149 -17.10 4.66 -4.96
C GLY A 149 -18.47 4.73 -5.61
N ASP A 150 -19.36 3.79 -5.35
CA ASP A 150 -20.77 3.88 -5.73
C ASP A 150 -21.54 4.69 -4.67
N LEU A 151 -21.48 6.01 -4.83
CA LEU A 151 -22.04 6.94 -3.86
C LEU A 151 -23.56 7.12 -3.98
N ASP A 152 -24.16 6.81 -5.12
CA ASP A 152 -25.62 6.83 -5.30
C ASP A 152 -26.26 5.72 -4.48
N ASP A 153 -25.80 4.50 -4.64
CA ASP A 153 -26.28 3.37 -3.83
C ASP A 153 -25.88 3.51 -2.36
N ALA A 154 -24.70 4.05 -2.06
CA ALA A 154 -24.33 4.37 -0.69
C ALA A 154 -25.29 5.39 -0.05
N ALA A 155 -25.71 6.43 -0.76
CA ALA A 155 -26.69 7.39 -0.25
C ALA A 155 -28.07 6.75 -0.01
N ARG A 156 -28.49 5.85 -0.90
CA ARG A 156 -29.75 5.07 -0.78
C ARG A 156 -29.75 4.16 0.45
N LEU A 157 -28.65 3.43 0.67
CA LEU A 157 -28.49 2.49 1.78
C LEU A 157 -27.93 3.14 3.05
N ALA A 158 -27.74 4.47 3.06
CA ALA A 158 -27.21 5.17 4.23
C ALA A 158 -28.08 4.92 5.47
N PRO A 159 -27.51 4.37 6.55
CA PRO A 159 -28.29 3.92 7.70
C PRO A 159 -28.94 5.09 8.44
N PRO A 160 -30.18 4.89 8.97
CA PRO A 160 -30.84 5.88 9.82
C PRO A 160 -30.15 5.98 11.19
N ALA A 161 -30.32 7.14 11.83
CA ALA A 161 -29.60 7.44 13.09
C ALA A 161 -29.95 6.48 14.24
N GLU A 162 -31.19 6.00 14.26
CA GLU A 162 -31.72 5.15 15.34
C GLU A 162 -31.23 3.70 15.25
N GLU A 163 -30.76 3.27 14.05
CA GLU A 163 -30.45 1.86 13.77
C GLU A 163 -28.96 1.58 13.59
N ALA A 164 -28.13 2.59 13.63
CA ALA A 164 -26.69 2.45 13.34
C ALA A 164 -25.79 3.08 14.40
N THR A 165 -24.52 2.65 14.38
CA THR A 165 -23.51 3.33 15.18
C THR A 165 -23.37 4.80 14.79
N ALA A 166 -22.93 5.64 15.73
CA ALA A 166 -22.68 7.07 15.44
C ALA A 166 -21.75 7.27 14.23
N THR A 167 -20.76 6.41 14.05
CA THR A 167 -19.84 6.46 12.91
C THR A 167 -20.59 6.29 11.58
N LEU A 168 -21.42 5.28 11.45
CA LEU A 168 -22.13 4.98 10.20
C LEU A 168 -23.27 5.97 9.94
N SER A 169 -24.04 6.35 10.96
CA SER A 169 -25.14 7.31 10.80
C SER A 169 -24.62 8.70 10.40
N GLN A 170 -23.52 9.15 11.00
CA GLN A 170 -22.89 10.43 10.64
C GLN A 170 -22.23 10.38 9.25
N ALA A 171 -21.61 9.25 8.88
CA ALA A 171 -21.13 9.04 7.51
C ALA A 171 -22.31 9.12 6.50
N GLY A 172 -23.43 8.45 6.79
CA GLY A 172 -24.64 8.49 5.97
C GLY A 172 -25.20 9.90 5.78
N LEU A 173 -25.19 10.71 6.84
CA LEU A 173 -25.58 12.13 6.76
C LEU A 173 -24.71 12.92 5.79
N VAL A 174 -23.36 12.76 5.90
CA VAL A 174 -22.40 13.44 5.02
C VAL A 174 -22.56 12.96 3.57
N VAL A 175 -22.72 11.65 3.34
CA VAL A 175 -22.92 11.08 1.99
C VAL A 175 -24.19 11.68 1.33
N ARG A 176 -25.33 11.62 2.02
CA ARG A 176 -26.57 12.17 1.48
C ARG A 176 -26.46 13.67 1.18
N ALA A 177 -25.85 14.46 2.07
CA ALA A 177 -25.65 15.87 1.84
C ALA A 177 -24.76 16.16 0.62
N VAL A 178 -23.67 15.40 0.44
CA VAL A 178 -22.77 15.52 -0.72
C VAL A 178 -23.48 15.11 -2.01
N GLN A 179 -24.22 14.00 -1.99
CA GLN A 179 -24.99 13.54 -3.15
C GLN A 179 -26.10 14.52 -3.55
N ASP A 180 -26.86 15.04 -2.60
CA ASP A 180 -27.84 16.08 -2.88
C ASP A 180 -27.18 17.32 -3.51
N PHE A 181 -26.02 17.72 -2.99
CA PHE A 181 -25.27 18.84 -3.52
C PHE A 181 -24.71 18.55 -4.93
N ALA A 182 -24.16 17.37 -5.17
CA ALA A 182 -23.67 16.95 -6.47
C ALA A 182 -24.77 16.92 -7.53
N HIS A 183 -25.99 16.57 -7.16
CA HIS A 183 -27.16 16.57 -8.05
C HIS A 183 -27.89 17.93 -8.15
N GLY A 184 -27.30 19.00 -7.61
CA GLY A 184 -27.88 20.36 -7.70
C GLY A 184 -28.97 20.66 -6.69
N ARG A 185 -29.20 19.80 -5.69
CA ARG A 185 -30.18 19.96 -4.61
C ARG A 185 -29.56 20.66 -3.38
N ALA A 186 -28.78 21.73 -3.59
CA ALA A 186 -28.05 22.42 -2.53
C ALA A 186 -28.94 22.87 -1.36
N ARG A 187 -30.19 23.32 -1.62
CA ARG A 187 -31.12 23.73 -0.56
C ARG A 187 -31.56 22.57 0.32
N GLN A 188 -31.72 21.37 -0.26
CA GLN A 188 -32.08 20.16 0.49
C GLN A 188 -30.90 19.72 1.37
N ALA A 189 -29.69 19.67 0.82
CA ALA A 189 -28.45 19.37 1.54
C ALA A 189 -28.24 20.34 2.71
N ASP A 190 -28.41 21.64 2.45
CA ASP A 190 -28.28 22.68 3.48
C ASP A 190 -29.29 22.54 4.60
N ALA A 191 -30.56 22.32 4.27
CA ALA A 191 -31.63 22.09 5.26
C ALA A 191 -31.36 20.86 6.13
N ALA A 192 -30.87 19.75 5.53
CA ALA A 192 -30.51 18.53 6.27
C ALA A 192 -29.38 18.77 7.27
N LEU A 193 -28.30 19.45 6.83
CA LEU A 193 -27.16 19.78 7.70
C LEU A 193 -27.50 20.83 8.77
N ALA A 194 -28.51 21.69 8.51
CA ALA A 194 -29.01 22.64 9.49
C ALA A 194 -29.82 21.96 10.59
N ALA A 195 -30.69 21.03 10.19
CA ALA A 195 -31.52 20.28 11.13
C ALA A 195 -30.70 19.31 11.99
N THR A 196 -29.71 18.65 11.39
CA THR A 196 -28.85 17.67 12.04
C THR A 196 -27.38 17.96 11.71
N PRO A 197 -26.71 18.79 12.54
CA PRO A 197 -25.28 19.06 12.35
C PRO A 197 -24.45 17.78 12.50
N VAL A 198 -23.46 17.60 11.62
CA VAL A 198 -22.58 16.43 11.64
C VAL A 198 -21.78 16.38 12.94
N GLN A 199 -21.85 15.25 13.65
CA GLN A 199 -21.16 15.00 14.90
C GLN A 199 -19.90 14.13 14.73
N ALA A 200 -19.16 13.90 15.81
CA ALA A 200 -18.03 12.98 15.82
C ALA A 200 -18.47 11.56 15.34
N PRO A 201 -17.62 10.84 14.60
CA PRO A 201 -16.23 11.19 14.25
C PRO A 201 -16.10 12.09 13.01
N HIS A 202 -17.18 12.40 12.31
CA HIS A 202 -17.19 13.15 11.04
C HIS A 202 -17.41 14.67 11.20
N ALA A 203 -17.44 15.20 12.43
CA ALA A 203 -17.71 16.61 12.73
C ALA A 203 -16.81 17.58 11.93
N ARG A 204 -15.52 17.26 11.77
CA ARG A 204 -14.57 18.09 10.99
C ARG A 204 -15.00 18.25 9.53
N ALA A 205 -15.36 17.13 8.88
CA ALA A 205 -15.86 17.19 7.51
C ALA A 205 -17.12 18.03 7.42
N GLY A 206 -18.07 17.87 8.35
CA GLY A 206 -19.28 18.67 8.43
C GLY A 206 -18.98 20.17 8.55
N VAL A 207 -18.10 20.55 9.48
CA VAL A 207 -17.69 21.95 9.70
C VAL A 207 -17.06 22.56 8.42
N LEU A 208 -16.29 21.78 7.67
CA LEU A 208 -15.57 22.28 6.50
C LEU A 208 -16.47 22.36 5.24
N ILE A 209 -17.43 21.44 5.04
CA ILE A 209 -18.27 21.42 3.83
C ILE A 209 -19.54 22.24 3.95
N ALA A 210 -20.16 22.31 5.15
CA ALA A 210 -21.45 22.96 5.34
C ALA A 210 -21.47 24.43 4.86
N PRO A 211 -20.44 25.27 5.07
CA PRO A 211 -20.42 26.64 4.57
C PRO A 211 -20.52 26.74 3.04
N TRP A 212 -19.92 25.79 2.30
CA TRP A 212 -19.96 25.76 0.84
C TRP A 212 -21.34 25.39 0.32
N ILE A 213 -21.99 24.41 0.97
CA ILE A 213 -23.34 23.96 0.65
C ILE A 213 -24.34 25.09 0.97
N ALA A 214 -24.21 25.78 2.10
CA ALA A 214 -25.01 26.92 2.49
C ALA A 214 -24.86 28.08 1.48
N ALA A 215 -23.64 28.37 1.04
CA ALA A 215 -23.40 29.42 0.01
C ALA A 215 -24.09 29.05 -1.31
N ALA A 216 -24.02 27.78 -1.73
CA ALA A 216 -24.72 27.31 -2.93
C ALA A 216 -26.25 27.33 -2.79
N ALA A 217 -26.77 27.10 -1.58
CA ALA A 217 -28.19 27.22 -1.27
C ALA A 217 -28.71 28.67 -1.19
N GLY A 218 -27.76 29.63 -1.06
CA GLY A 218 -28.07 31.07 -0.89
C GLY A 218 -28.22 31.50 0.57
N ASP A 219 -27.95 30.61 1.53
CA ASP A 219 -27.90 30.97 2.95
C ASP A 219 -26.55 31.57 3.33
N TRP A 220 -26.40 32.85 3.08
CA TRP A 220 -25.18 33.59 3.34
C TRP A 220 -24.90 33.79 4.84
N THR A 221 -25.92 33.72 5.68
CA THR A 221 -25.74 33.82 7.14
C THR A 221 -24.97 32.63 7.66
N ARG A 222 -25.35 31.40 7.26
CA ARG A 222 -24.64 30.18 7.63
C ARG A 222 -23.30 30.05 6.90
N ALA A 223 -23.25 30.37 5.61
CA ALA A 223 -22.04 30.29 4.79
C ALA A 223 -20.88 31.16 5.33
N LEU A 224 -21.19 32.31 5.92
CA LEU A 224 -20.23 33.28 6.45
C LEU A 224 -20.15 33.31 7.98
N ALA A 225 -20.77 32.35 8.66
CA ALA A 225 -20.65 32.22 10.10
C ALA A 225 -19.19 32.05 10.53
N GLN A 226 -18.84 32.58 11.69
CA GLN A 226 -17.51 32.36 12.25
C GLN A 226 -17.32 30.87 12.59
N PRO A 227 -16.13 30.31 12.37
CA PRO A 227 -15.82 28.95 12.80
C PRO A 227 -16.13 28.73 14.28
N SER A 228 -16.69 27.56 14.61
CA SER A 228 -17.01 27.21 15.97
C SER A 228 -15.76 27.23 16.87
N ALA A 229 -15.88 27.82 18.04
CA ALA A 229 -14.84 27.81 19.06
C ALA A 229 -14.54 26.40 19.62
N GLN A 230 -15.40 25.43 19.34
CA GLN A 230 -15.26 24.02 19.72
C GLN A 230 -14.45 23.20 18.69
N ALA A 231 -14.18 23.73 17.49
CA ALA A 231 -13.35 23.07 16.50
C ALA A 231 -11.88 23.03 16.97
N ASP A 232 -11.18 21.94 16.65
CA ASP A 232 -9.72 21.91 16.84
C ASP A 232 -9.04 23.01 16.01
N ALA A 233 -7.82 23.39 16.44
CA ALA A 233 -7.13 24.55 15.88
C ALA A 233 -6.93 24.47 14.35
N LEU A 234 -6.57 23.30 13.81
CA LEU A 234 -6.37 23.12 12.36
C LEU A 234 -7.68 23.17 11.58
N THR A 235 -8.72 22.51 12.06
CA THR A 235 -10.06 22.60 11.47
C THR A 235 -10.57 24.04 11.45
N ALA A 236 -10.36 24.82 12.53
CA ALA A 236 -10.73 26.22 12.59
C ALA A 236 -9.98 27.08 11.56
N LEU A 237 -8.69 26.81 11.31
CA LEU A 237 -7.90 27.51 10.30
C LEU A 237 -8.38 27.20 8.87
N PHE A 238 -8.66 25.92 8.56
CA PHE A 238 -9.24 25.56 7.25
C PHE A 238 -10.65 26.10 7.06
N ALA A 239 -11.48 26.12 8.10
CA ALA A 239 -12.79 26.75 8.06
C ALA A 239 -12.70 28.26 7.78
N ARG A 240 -11.71 28.95 8.36
CA ARG A 240 -11.42 30.35 8.09
C ARG A 240 -10.94 30.57 6.65
N GLN A 241 -10.11 29.67 6.08
CA GLN A 241 -9.74 29.70 4.66
C GLN A 241 -10.98 29.55 3.76
N ASN A 242 -11.86 28.60 4.06
CA ASN A 242 -13.12 28.43 3.32
C ASN A 242 -13.96 29.71 3.38
N ARG A 243 -14.08 30.32 4.55
CA ARG A 243 -14.77 31.60 4.71
C ARG A 243 -14.16 32.71 3.86
N ALA A 244 -12.82 32.82 3.80
CA ALA A 244 -12.13 33.78 2.94
C ALA A 244 -12.50 33.60 1.45
N LEU A 245 -12.48 32.35 0.96
CA LEU A 245 -12.84 32.02 -0.43
C LEU A 245 -14.34 32.26 -0.71
N ILE A 246 -15.23 32.00 0.23
CA ILE A 246 -16.68 32.29 0.11
C ILE A 246 -16.93 33.81 0.13
N LEU A 247 -16.19 34.57 0.95
CA LEU A 247 -16.22 36.06 0.92
C LEU A 247 -15.77 36.59 -0.44
N GLU A 248 -14.69 36.03 -1.01
CA GLU A 248 -14.25 36.36 -2.39
C GLU A 248 -15.36 36.08 -3.40
N ALA A 249 -15.99 34.91 -3.36
CA ALA A 249 -17.09 34.54 -4.25
C ALA A 249 -18.31 35.47 -4.11
N ARG A 250 -18.52 36.05 -2.92
CA ARG A 250 -19.55 37.02 -2.63
C ARG A 250 -19.18 38.47 -3.04
N GLY A 251 -17.93 38.71 -3.45
CA GLY A 251 -17.41 40.04 -3.77
C GLY A 251 -17.00 40.90 -2.57
N ARG A 252 -16.91 40.30 -1.36
CA ARG A 252 -16.47 40.95 -0.13
C ARG A 252 -14.96 40.87 0.01
N PHE A 253 -14.24 41.52 -0.92
CA PHE A 253 -12.80 41.32 -1.11
C PHE A 253 -11.93 41.78 0.06
N ASP A 254 -12.30 42.92 0.70
CA ASP A 254 -11.54 43.46 1.83
C ASP A 254 -11.60 42.52 3.05
N GLU A 255 -12.75 41.90 3.26
CA GLU A 255 -12.90 40.92 4.34
C GLU A 255 -12.20 39.60 4.03
N ALA A 256 -12.21 39.16 2.77
CA ALA A 256 -11.43 38.01 2.33
C ALA A 256 -9.92 38.23 2.55
N ASP A 257 -9.42 39.42 2.19
CA ASP A 257 -8.03 39.83 2.38
C ASP A 257 -7.65 39.83 3.88
N ALA A 258 -8.53 40.35 4.73
CA ALA A 258 -8.31 40.35 6.19
C ALA A 258 -8.23 38.93 6.78
N GLU A 259 -9.08 38.00 6.31
CA GLU A 259 -9.03 36.59 6.71
C GLU A 259 -7.71 35.93 6.27
N PHE A 260 -7.29 36.11 5.01
CA PHE A 260 -6.03 35.56 4.52
C PHE A 260 -4.80 36.14 5.22
N LYS A 261 -4.77 37.44 5.51
CA LYS A 261 -3.71 38.06 6.32
C LYS A 261 -3.62 37.46 7.70
N THR A 262 -4.77 37.25 8.34
CA THR A 262 -4.81 36.58 9.65
C THR A 262 -4.23 35.17 9.55
N LEU A 263 -4.65 34.37 8.55
CA LEU A 263 -4.18 33.00 8.36
C LEU A 263 -2.67 32.91 8.13
N THR A 264 -2.12 33.76 7.25
CA THR A 264 -0.68 33.76 6.95
C THR A 264 0.18 34.34 8.07
N GLY A 265 -0.41 35.05 9.02
CA GLY A 265 0.26 35.61 10.20
C GLY A 265 0.55 34.59 11.31
N PHE A 266 -0.03 33.38 11.29
CA PHE A 266 0.27 32.35 12.28
C PHE A 266 1.67 31.77 12.08
N ALA A 267 2.49 31.77 13.14
CA ALA A 267 3.90 31.40 13.05
C ALA A 267 4.16 29.98 12.54
N GLN A 268 3.39 28.99 13.00
CA GLN A 268 3.59 27.58 12.65
C GLN A 268 2.77 27.13 11.44
N SER A 269 1.51 27.54 11.35
CA SER A 269 0.57 27.05 10.33
C SER A 269 0.37 28.01 9.15
N GLY A 270 0.86 29.25 9.25
CA GLY A 270 0.67 30.27 8.21
C GLY A 270 1.24 29.89 6.85
N ALA A 271 2.26 29.04 6.82
CA ALA A 271 2.84 28.50 5.58
C ALA A 271 1.79 27.79 4.69
N LEU A 272 0.85 27.06 5.29
CA LEU A 272 -0.20 26.32 4.58
C LEU A 272 -1.12 27.22 3.73
N PHE A 273 -1.24 28.48 4.11
CA PHE A 273 -2.19 29.42 3.51
C PHE A 273 -1.54 30.44 2.56
N ARG A 274 -0.21 30.38 2.37
CA ARG A 274 0.52 31.32 1.50
C ARG A 274 0.13 31.17 0.03
N LEU A 275 0.02 29.93 -0.46
CA LEU A 275 -0.38 29.68 -1.84
C LEU A 275 -1.81 30.15 -2.12
N PRO A 276 -2.87 29.78 -1.39
CA PRO A 276 -4.21 30.30 -1.63
C PRO A 276 -4.32 31.81 -1.44
N TYR A 277 -3.59 32.42 -0.51
CA TYR A 277 -3.56 33.88 -0.38
C TYR A 277 -2.87 34.56 -1.58
N GLY A 278 -1.72 34.05 -2.02
CA GLY A 278 -1.05 34.58 -3.20
C GLY A 278 -1.92 34.49 -4.45
N GLN A 279 -2.63 33.37 -4.66
CA GLN A 279 -3.58 33.22 -5.77
C GLN A 279 -4.76 34.21 -5.66
N PHE A 280 -5.26 34.51 -4.46
CA PHE A 280 -6.24 35.58 -4.25
C PHE A 280 -5.67 36.92 -4.67
N LEU A 281 -4.45 37.28 -4.23
CA LEU A 281 -3.79 38.54 -4.62
C LEU A 281 -3.60 38.64 -6.12
N GLU A 282 -3.21 37.57 -6.80
CA GLU A 282 -3.11 37.50 -8.26
C GLU A 282 -4.45 37.84 -8.93
N ARG A 283 -5.56 37.23 -8.48
CA ARG A 283 -6.91 37.50 -9.02
C ARG A 283 -7.37 38.94 -8.79
N ARG A 284 -6.87 39.58 -7.73
CA ARG A 284 -7.13 40.99 -7.43
C ARG A 284 -6.20 41.96 -8.17
N GLY A 285 -5.26 41.43 -9.00
CA GLY A 285 -4.28 42.23 -9.71
C GLY A 285 -3.13 42.77 -8.85
N ARG A 286 -3.03 42.34 -7.60
CA ARG A 286 -1.99 42.73 -6.61
C ARG A 286 -0.74 41.91 -6.81
N ARG A 287 -0.14 41.98 -8.01
CA ARG A 287 0.97 41.11 -8.46
C ARG A 287 2.22 41.24 -7.61
N ASP A 288 2.59 42.46 -7.25
CA ASP A 288 3.83 42.70 -6.46
C ASP A 288 3.72 42.09 -5.06
N GLU A 289 2.55 42.17 -4.46
CA GLU A 289 2.29 41.55 -3.16
C GLU A 289 2.28 40.02 -3.24
N ALA A 290 1.72 39.46 -4.33
CA ALA A 290 1.77 38.02 -4.57
C ALA A 290 3.22 37.53 -4.74
N LEU A 291 4.05 38.26 -5.52
CA LEU A 291 5.48 37.93 -5.69
C LEU A 291 6.22 37.98 -4.37
N ALA A 292 6.04 39.06 -3.59
CA ALA A 292 6.70 39.20 -2.28
C ALA A 292 6.31 38.05 -1.31
N LEU A 293 5.04 37.65 -1.32
CA LEU A 293 4.56 36.52 -0.52
C LEU A 293 5.19 35.19 -0.95
N TYR A 294 5.27 34.93 -2.27
CA TYR A 294 5.88 33.71 -2.81
C TYR A 294 7.39 33.69 -2.61
N ASP A 295 8.08 34.82 -2.80
CA ASP A 295 9.53 34.91 -2.55
C ASP A 295 9.87 34.65 -1.09
N ALA A 296 9.09 35.20 -0.16
CA ALA A 296 9.24 34.91 1.27
C ALA A 296 8.94 33.43 1.62
N ALA A 297 7.99 32.82 0.92
CA ALA A 297 7.69 31.40 1.10
C ALA A 297 8.83 30.49 0.60
N ILE A 298 9.38 30.79 -0.59
CA ILE A 298 10.50 30.04 -1.19
C ILE A 298 11.77 30.19 -0.34
N ALA A 299 12.02 31.38 0.21
CA ALA A 299 13.15 31.60 1.11
C ALA A 299 13.06 30.75 2.40
N ALA A 300 11.83 30.49 2.88
CA ALA A 300 11.60 29.65 4.05
C ALA A 300 11.61 28.15 3.74
N ASP A 301 11.13 27.76 2.57
CA ASP A 301 11.09 26.37 2.08
C ASP A 301 11.30 26.33 0.57
N GLN A 302 12.50 25.95 0.16
CA GLN A 302 12.86 25.80 -1.25
C GLN A 302 12.18 24.60 -1.92
N GLY A 303 11.62 23.67 -1.14
CA GLY A 303 11.01 22.43 -1.64
C GLY A 303 9.63 22.61 -2.29
N ASP A 304 8.86 23.63 -1.95
CA ASP A 304 7.49 23.82 -2.43
C ASP A 304 7.42 24.16 -3.94
N SER A 305 7.16 23.13 -4.75
CA SER A 305 7.07 23.24 -6.20
C SER A 305 5.85 24.07 -6.65
N ALA A 306 4.72 24.00 -5.93
CA ALA A 306 3.49 24.71 -6.28
C ALA A 306 3.67 26.23 -6.10
N ILE A 307 4.34 26.64 -5.03
CA ILE A 307 4.68 28.06 -4.82
C ILE A 307 5.68 28.56 -5.88
N ARG A 308 6.71 27.75 -6.21
CA ARG A 308 7.65 28.12 -7.30
C ARG A 308 6.95 28.28 -8.64
N GLN A 309 6.03 27.38 -9.00
CA GLN A 309 5.23 27.49 -10.23
C GLN A 309 4.32 28.72 -10.22
N ALA A 310 3.66 29.00 -9.09
CA ALA A 310 2.85 30.19 -8.92
C ALA A 310 3.67 31.47 -9.09
N ARG A 311 4.84 31.53 -8.44
CA ARG A 311 5.79 32.63 -8.57
C ARG A 311 6.25 32.85 -10.01
N ALA A 312 6.62 31.78 -10.72
CA ALA A 312 7.05 31.82 -12.12
C ALA A 312 5.92 32.30 -13.03
N ARG A 313 4.68 31.84 -12.81
CA ARG A 313 3.50 32.28 -13.53
C ARG A 313 3.29 33.79 -13.37
N VAL A 314 3.33 34.32 -12.15
CA VAL A 314 3.15 35.76 -11.91
C VAL A 314 4.26 36.57 -12.57
N ALA A 315 5.54 36.12 -12.42
CA ALA A 315 6.69 36.79 -13.00
C ALA A 315 6.64 36.88 -14.53
N SER A 316 6.10 35.83 -15.20
CA SER A 316 5.90 35.80 -16.66
C SER A 316 4.63 36.53 -17.13
N GLY A 317 3.86 37.10 -16.22
CA GLY A 317 2.58 37.77 -16.58
C GLY A 317 1.45 36.78 -16.90
N GLY A 318 1.57 35.52 -16.48
CA GLY A 318 0.57 34.49 -16.69
C GLY A 318 -0.76 34.78 -16.01
N ARG A 319 -1.83 34.13 -16.51
CA ARG A 319 -3.17 34.29 -15.95
C ARG A 319 -3.30 33.61 -14.60
N PRO A 320 -3.88 34.25 -13.57
CA PRO A 320 -4.13 33.60 -12.28
C PRO A 320 -5.14 32.45 -12.40
N PRO A 321 -5.07 31.44 -11.52
CA PRO A 321 -6.11 30.42 -11.43
C PRO A 321 -7.45 31.04 -11.04
N ALA A 322 -8.54 30.55 -11.60
CA ALA A 322 -9.88 31.00 -11.24
C ALA A 322 -10.17 30.72 -9.74
N ALA A 323 -10.98 31.55 -9.12
CA ALA A 323 -11.53 31.26 -7.81
C ALA A 323 -12.39 29.97 -7.89
N PRO A 324 -12.35 29.09 -6.87
CA PRO A 324 -13.16 27.89 -6.89
C PRO A 324 -14.65 28.21 -6.88
N ASN A 325 -15.42 27.49 -7.68
CA ASN A 325 -16.88 27.49 -7.52
C ASN A 325 -17.28 26.71 -6.26
N PHE A 326 -18.56 26.72 -5.88
CA PHE A 326 -19.01 26.13 -4.62
C PHE A 326 -18.76 24.61 -4.53
N ARG A 327 -18.87 23.85 -5.64
CA ARG A 327 -18.54 22.43 -5.67
C ARG A 327 -17.04 22.19 -5.52
N GLN A 328 -16.23 22.96 -6.24
CA GLN A 328 -14.77 22.88 -6.12
C GLN A 328 -14.29 23.27 -4.72
N GLY A 329 -14.90 24.27 -4.10
CA GLY A 329 -14.60 24.67 -2.74
C GLY A 329 -14.95 23.56 -1.72
N ALA A 330 -16.13 22.96 -1.86
CA ALA A 330 -16.54 21.83 -1.01
C ALA A 330 -15.65 20.59 -1.21
N ALA A 331 -15.23 20.30 -2.45
CA ALA A 331 -14.27 19.23 -2.73
C ALA A 331 -12.91 19.49 -2.08
N ALA A 332 -12.40 20.72 -2.15
CA ALA A 332 -11.17 21.11 -1.48
C ALA A 332 -11.29 21.04 0.06
N ALA A 333 -12.45 21.39 0.61
CA ALA A 333 -12.75 21.24 2.03
C ALA A 333 -12.72 19.78 2.49
N LEU A 334 -13.32 18.87 1.70
CA LEU A 334 -13.23 17.42 1.96
C LEU A 334 -11.81 16.87 1.81
N THR A 335 -11.03 17.39 0.86
CA THR A 335 -9.61 17.04 0.73
C THR A 335 -8.80 17.47 1.96
N SER A 336 -9.12 18.65 2.53
CA SER A 336 -8.52 19.09 3.81
C SER A 336 -8.92 18.18 4.96
N ALA A 337 -10.20 17.79 5.05
CA ALA A 337 -10.67 16.82 6.05
C ALA A 337 -9.96 15.46 5.91
N ALA A 338 -9.74 15.01 4.67
CA ALA A 338 -8.99 13.78 4.38
C ALA A 338 -7.53 13.86 4.83
N ALA A 339 -6.87 15.01 4.60
CA ALA A 339 -5.49 15.23 5.05
C ALA A 339 -5.38 15.22 6.59
N LEU A 340 -6.36 15.83 7.29
CA LEU A 340 -6.42 15.78 8.75
C LEU A 340 -6.63 14.36 9.27
N ALA A 341 -7.53 13.58 8.65
CA ALA A 341 -7.75 12.17 8.99
C ALA A 341 -6.50 11.31 8.75
N ALA A 342 -5.80 11.53 7.64
CA ALA A 342 -4.55 10.83 7.32
C ALA A 342 -3.44 11.12 8.34
N ALA A 343 -3.32 12.37 8.80
CA ALA A 343 -2.37 12.78 9.85
C ALA A 343 -2.65 12.07 11.19
N GLU A 344 -3.90 11.74 11.47
CA GLU A 344 -4.34 10.95 12.63
C GLU A 344 -4.30 9.42 12.37
N ARG A 345 -3.72 8.99 11.25
CA ARG A 345 -3.63 7.58 10.81
C ARG A 345 -4.99 6.90 10.54
N SER A 346 -6.07 7.68 10.37
CA SER A 346 -7.40 7.19 10.00
C SER A 346 -7.53 7.14 8.47
N GLN A 347 -6.87 6.15 7.85
CA GLN A 347 -6.76 6.07 6.38
C GLN A 347 -8.11 5.79 5.71
N GLU A 348 -9.00 5.04 6.34
CA GLU A 348 -10.35 4.76 5.85
C GLU A 348 -11.18 6.05 5.80
N PHE A 349 -11.09 6.91 6.81
CA PHE A 349 -11.77 8.21 6.77
C PHE A 349 -11.16 9.14 5.72
N SER A 350 -9.83 9.09 5.54
CA SER A 350 -9.17 9.83 4.48
C SER A 350 -9.69 9.38 3.10
N ALA A 351 -9.74 8.08 2.84
CA ALA A 351 -10.28 7.53 1.60
C ALA A 351 -11.76 7.91 1.40
N PHE A 352 -12.57 7.81 2.45
CA PHE A 352 -13.98 8.21 2.43
C PHE A 352 -14.16 9.67 2.00
N TYR A 353 -13.46 10.61 2.63
CA TYR A 353 -13.59 12.03 2.27
C TYR A 353 -13.06 12.34 0.87
N LEU A 354 -12.02 11.64 0.41
CA LEU A 354 -11.51 11.79 -0.97
C LEU A 354 -12.49 11.22 -2.02
N ARG A 355 -13.22 10.16 -1.71
CA ARG A 355 -14.34 9.69 -2.55
C ARG A 355 -15.39 10.78 -2.74
N LEU A 356 -15.84 11.38 -1.62
CA LEU A 356 -16.79 12.47 -1.66
C LEU A 356 -16.26 13.72 -2.38
N ALA A 357 -14.97 14.00 -2.26
CA ALA A 357 -14.33 15.09 -2.99
C ALA A 357 -14.34 14.86 -4.50
N LEU A 358 -14.08 13.61 -4.94
CA LEU A 358 -14.15 13.22 -6.35
C LEU A 358 -15.56 13.35 -6.92
N GLU A 359 -16.59 13.05 -6.16
CA GLU A 359 -17.98 13.23 -6.58
C GLU A 359 -18.30 14.68 -6.91
N LEU A 360 -17.80 15.61 -6.11
CA LEU A 360 -18.03 17.04 -6.32
C LEU A 360 -17.16 17.65 -7.41
N ASN A 361 -15.90 17.19 -7.51
CA ASN A 361 -14.92 17.73 -8.46
C ASN A 361 -13.86 16.66 -8.80
N PRO A 362 -14.08 15.86 -9.85
CA PRO A 362 -13.14 14.80 -10.24
C PRO A 362 -11.85 15.40 -10.83
N THR A 363 -10.74 15.26 -10.10
CA THR A 363 -9.41 15.66 -10.53
C THR A 363 -8.41 14.51 -10.40
N ASP A 364 -7.39 14.48 -11.26
CA ASP A 364 -6.32 13.49 -11.20
C ASP A 364 -5.55 13.56 -9.87
N GLU A 365 -5.34 14.77 -9.32
CA GLU A 365 -4.73 14.96 -8.01
C GLU A 365 -5.54 14.28 -6.88
N THR A 366 -6.86 14.45 -6.88
CA THR A 366 -7.72 13.80 -5.88
C THR A 366 -7.74 12.29 -6.06
N ARG A 367 -7.72 11.78 -7.31
CA ARG A 367 -7.60 10.34 -7.61
C ARG A 367 -6.30 9.76 -7.09
N TYR A 368 -5.19 10.43 -7.34
CA TYR A 368 -3.88 10.01 -6.85
C TYR A 368 -3.84 9.93 -5.32
N ARG A 369 -4.34 10.97 -4.64
CA ARG A 369 -4.45 10.99 -3.17
C ARG A 369 -5.35 9.89 -2.63
N LEU A 370 -6.46 9.61 -3.32
CA LEU A 370 -7.35 8.51 -2.97
C LEU A 370 -6.65 7.16 -3.13
N GLY A 371 -5.93 6.94 -4.24
CA GLY A 371 -5.11 5.74 -4.43
C GLY A 371 -4.12 5.53 -3.29
N GLN A 372 -3.42 6.60 -2.88
CA GLN A 372 -2.52 6.54 -1.71
C GLN A 372 -3.24 6.20 -0.40
N ALA A 373 -4.40 6.82 -0.14
CA ALA A 373 -5.17 6.57 1.08
C ALA A 373 -5.68 5.13 1.13
N LEU A 374 -6.21 4.62 0.00
CA LEU A 374 -6.66 3.23 -0.14
C LEU A 374 -5.52 2.23 0.04
N GLY A 375 -4.34 2.50 -0.55
CA GLY A 375 -3.15 1.65 -0.36
C GLY A 375 -2.74 1.57 1.11
N ARG A 376 -2.67 2.71 1.82
CA ARG A 376 -2.38 2.75 3.26
C ARG A 376 -3.46 2.07 4.11
N ALA A 377 -4.71 2.06 3.66
CA ALA A 377 -5.82 1.32 4.27
C ALA A 377 -5.79 -0.19 3.92
N ARG A 378 -4.75 -0.68 3.22
CA ARG A 378 -4.61 -2.06 2.75
C ARG A 378 -5.72 -2.52 1.78
N LEU A 379 -6.27 -1.58 1.03
CA LEU A 379 -7.26 -1.81 -0.03
C LEU A 379 -6.57 -1.75 -1.40
N GLY A 380 -5.54 -2.57 -1.62
CA GLY A 380 -4.62 -2.51 -2.76
C GLY A 380 -5.31 -2.53 -4.13
N ALA A 381 -6.27 -3.42 -4.35
CA ALA A 381 -6.99 -3.49 -5.63
C ALA A 381 -7.80 -2.20 -5.92
N ALA A 382 -8.47 -1.63 -4.90
CA ALA A 382 -9.19 -0.37 -5.05
C ALA A 382 -8.22 0.81 -5.28
N ALA A 383 -7.06 0.80 -4.62
CA ALA A 383 -6.00 1.77 -4.83
C ALA A 383 -5.51 1.76 -6.27
N ARG A 384 -5.19 0.58 -6.81
CA ARG A 384 -4.75 0.40 -8.20
C ARG A 384 -5.78 0.93 -9.20
N GLY A 385 -7.06 0.59 -9.00
CA GLY A 385 -8.13 1.08 -9.87
C GLY A 385 -8.25 2.61 -9.93
N GLU A 386 -7.92 3.33 -8.85
CA GLU A 386 -7.88 4.79 -8.90
C GLU A 386 -6.59 5.34 -9.51
N LEU A 387 -5.44 4.71 -9.23
CA LEU A 387 -4.15 5.11 -9.79
C LEU A 387 -4.11 4.93 -11.31
N GLU A 388 -4.71 3.86 -11.86
CA GLU A 388 -4.84 3.61 -13.29
C GLU A 388 -5.67 4.68 -14.03
N ARG A 389 -6.62 5.31 -13.33
CA ARG A 389 -7.47 6.37 -13.89
C ARG A 389 -6.82 7.76 -13.89
N VAL A 390 -5.63 7.92 -13.32
CA VAL A 390 -4.89 9.18 -13.39
C VAL A 390 -4.42 9.40 -14.82
N SER A 391 -4.80 10.53 -15.41
CA SER A 391 -4.46 10.85 -16.80
C SER A 391 -3.01 11.36 -16.94
N ASN A 392 -2.45 11.28 -18.15
CA ASN A 392 -1.11 11.78 -18.45
C ASN A 392 -1.05 13.28 -18.82
N ARG A 393 -2.07 14.06 -18.44
CA ARG A 393 -2.09 15.52 -18.67
C ARG A 393 -0.99 16.25 -17.90
N ASP A 394 -0.72 15.78 -16.68
CA ASP A 394 0.44 16.18 -15.88
C ASP A 394 1.40 14.99 -15.82
N PRO A 395 2.52 15.04 -16.58
CA PRO A 395 3.47 13.93 -16.62
C PRO A 395 4.06 13.56 -15.26
N SER A 396 4.28 14.54 -14.38
CA SER A 396 4.85 14.30 -13.05
C SER A 396 3.86 13.56 -12.14
N LEU A 397 2.60 13.99 -12.12
CA LEU A 397 1.55 13.34 -11.36
C LEU A 397 1.25 11.93 -11.89
N TYR A 398 1.22 11.79 -13.23
CA TYR A 398 1.03 10.49 -13.88
C TYR A 398 2.17 9.54 -13.53
N ALA A 399 3.43 9.99 -13.62
CA ALA A 399 4.58 9.17 -13.24
C ALA A 399 4.50 8.74 -11.77
N ALA A 400 4.15 9.66 -10.86
CA ALA A 400 3.94 9.33 -9.45
C ALA A 400 2.84 8.27 -9.25
N ALA A 401 1.74 8.37 -10.00
CA ALA A 401 0.66 7.37 -9.95
C ALA A 401 1.12 6.01 -10.49
N GLN A 402 1.87 5.98 -11.60
CA GLN A 402 2.40 4.74 -12.16
C GLN A 402 3.46 4.09 -11.26
N VAL A 403 4.28 4.87 -10.56
CA VAL A 403 5.21 4.36 -9.53
C VAL A 403 4.44 3.69 -8.40
N GLN A 404 3.43 4.35 -7.83
CA GLN A 404 2.61 3.76 -6.77
C GLN A 404 1.85 2.50 -7.23
N LEU A 405 1.37 2.50 -8.48
CA LEU A 405 0.74 1.33 -9.10
C LEU A 405 1.73 0.17 -9.21
N GLY A 406 2.95 0.44 -9.72
CA GLY A 406 4.00 -0.56 -9.85
C GLY A 406 4.38 -1.19 -8.51
N LEU A 407 4.55 -0.38 -7.47
CA LEU A 407 4.85 -0.85 -6.12
C LEU A 407 3.73 -1.75 -5.56
N SER A 408 2.46 -1.33 -5.74
CA SER A 408 1.32 -2.13 -5.27
C SER A 408 1.13 -3.43 -6.06
N LEU A 409 1.55 -3.48 -7.33
CA LEU A 409 1.54 -4.70 -8.14
C LEU A 409 2.65 -5.66 -7.73
N ASP A 410 3.82 -5.12 -7.40
CA ASP A 410 4.97 -5.90 -6.95
C ASP A 410 4.72 -6.55 -5.58
N GLU A 411 4.04 -5.83 -4.66
CA GLU A 411 3.58 -6.38 -3.36
C GLU A 411 2.60 -7.57 -3.52
N ASP A 412 1.88 -7.65 -4.66
CA ASP A 412 0.94 -8.72 -4.98
C ASP A 412 1.57 -9.79 -5.92
N ASP A 413 2.91 -9.85 -6.04
CA ASP A 413 3.67 -10.76 -6.91
C ASP A 413 3.32 -10.64 -8.42
N ARG A 414 2.74 -9.51 -8.85
CA ARG A 414 2.39 -9.18 -10.25
C ARG A 414 3.53 -8.45 -10.95
N SER A 415 4.72 -9.01 -10.88
CA SER A 415 5.98 -8.35 -11.25
C SER A 415 6.04 -7.89 -12.72
N ALA A 416 5.42 -8.62 -13.66
CA ALA A 416 5.37 -8.20 -15.07
C ALA A 416 4.57 -6.89 -15.25
N GLU A 417 3.41 -6.77 -14.60
CA GLU A 417 2.57 -5.58 -14.65
C GLU A 417 3.20 -4.41 -13.88
N ALA A 418 3.91 -4.71 -12.80
CA ALA A 418 4.71 -3.72 -12.06
C ALA A 418 5.78 -3.09 -12.97
N LEU A 419 6.52 -3.92 -13.71
CA LEU A 419 7.52 -3.43 -14.67
C LEU A 419 6.93 -2.52 -15.74
N ASP A 420 5.76 -2.88 -16.27
CA ASP A 420 5.08 -2.05 -17.26
C ASP A 420 4.62 -0.70 -16.68
N ALA A 421 4.20 -0.67 -15.41
CA ALA A 421 3.88 0.57 -14.72
C ALA A 421 5.13 1.45 -14.53
N PHE A 422 6.26 0.90 -14.08
CA PHE A 422 7.52 1.64 -13.96
C PHE A 422 8.03 2.15 -15.32
N ARG A 423 7.86 1.39 -16.41
CA ARG A 423 8.19 1.85 -17.77
C ARG A 423 7.33 3.04 -18.20
N ARG A 424 6.02 3.00 -17.91
CA ARG A 424 5.12 4.15 -18.18
C ARG A 424 5.52 5.38 -17.37
N ALA A 425 5.91 5.19 -16.10
CA ALA A 425 6.42 6.28 -15.27
C ALA A 425 7.68 6.91 -15.87
N ALA A 426 8.68 6.10 -16.23
CA ALA A 426 9.93 6.56 -16.83
C ALA A 426 9.71 7.27 -18.18
N ALA A 427 8.79 6.77 -19.00
CA ALA A 427 8.44 7.40 -20.27
C ALA A 427 7.77 8.78 -20.08
N ALA A 428 7.00 8.97 -19.01
CA ALA A 428 6.35 10.25 -18.71
C ALA A 428 7.34 11.32 -18.22
N VAL A 429 8.37 10.92 -17.47
CA VAL A 429 9.39 11.82 -16.90
C VAL A 429 10.81 11.33 -17.22
N PRO A 430 11.24 11.36 -18.49
CA PRO A 430 12.46 10.72 -18.95
C PRO A 430 13.77 11.31 -18.38
N THR A 431 13.68 12.44 -17.69
CA THR A 431 14.82 13.11 -17.02
C THR A 431 14.82 12.91 -15.51
N ASP A 432 13.87 12.14 -14.97
CA ASP A 432 13.79 11.87 -13.52
C ASP A 432 14.67 10.66 -13.15
N ALA A 433 15.81 10.95 -12.50
CA ALA A 433 16.74 9.93 -12.06
C ALA A 433 16.15 9.00 -10.98
N GLY A 434 15.19 9.47 -10.17
CA GLY A 434 14.52 8.67 -9.17
C GLY A 434 13.67 7.57 -9.81
N VAL A 435 12.85 7.94 -10.80
CA VAL A 435 12.03 6.99 -11.55
C VAL A 435 12.89 6.01 -12.36
N ALA A 436 13.98 6.49 -12.98
CA ALA A 436 14.90 5.62 -13.71
C ALA A 436 15.57 4.58 -12.79
N ARG A 437 15.92 4.93 -11.55
CA ARG A 437 16.46 4.00 -10.57
C ARG A 437 15.44 2.95 -10.13
N LEU A 438 14.18 3.34 -9.90
CA LEU A 438 13.12 2.38 -9.58
C LEU A 438 12.92 1.38 -10.71
N LEU A 439 12.92 1.84 -11.97
CA LEU A 439 12.83 0.96 -13.13
C LEU A 439 14.05 0.02 -13.22
N ALA A 440 15.26 0.52 -12.99
CA ALA A 440 16.46 -0.32 -12.99
C ALA A 440 16.44 -1.38 -11.88
N GLY A 441 15.96 -1.03 -10.69
CA GLY A 441 15.75 -1.97 -9.59
C GLY A 441 14.76 -3.08 -9.96
N GLN A 442 13.64 -2.72 -10.56
CA GLN A 442 12.63 -3.69 -11.01
C GLN A 442 13.15 -4.61 -12.13
N LEU A 443 13.94 -4.07 -13.05
CA LEU A 443 14.59 -4.88 -14.08
C LEU A 443 15.56 -5.91 -13.48
N ASN A 444 16.38 -5.49 -12.50
CA ASN A 444 17.27 -6.41 -11.78
C ASN A 444 16.47 -7.50 -11.04
N GLN A 445 15.40 -7.14 -10.36
CA GLN A 445 14.53 -8.10 -9.66
C GLN A 445 13.95 -9.15 -10.61
N GLN A 446 13.63 -8.75 -11.85
CA GLN A 446 13.15 -9.65 -12.90
C GLN A 446 14.28 -10.29 -13.74
N GLN A 447 15.51 -10.26 -13.27
CA GLN A 447 16.69 -10.85 -13.93
C GLN A 447 16.97 -10.28 -15.34
N ARG A 448 16.49 -9.06 -15.63
CA ARG A 448 16.72 -8.37 -16.91
C ARG A 448 17.95 -7.49 -16.80
N PHE A 449 19.07 -8.10 -16.46
CA PHE A 449 20.29 -7.41 -16.02
C PHE A 449 20.90 -6.49 -17.09
N GLU A 450 20.90 -6.91 -18.37
CA GLU A 450 21.41 -6.09 -19.46
C GLU A 450 20.58 -4.81 -19.66
N GLU A 451 19.25 -4.89 -19.52
CA GLU A 451 18.39 -3.71 -19.60
C GLU A 451 18.57 -2.79 -18.38
N ALA A 452 18.74 -3.36 -17.20
CA ALA A 452 19.06 -2.59 -16.00
C ALA A 452 20.40 -1.84 -16.17
N LEU A 453 21.45 -2.54 -16.66
CA LEU A 453 22.75 -1.95 -16.93
C LEU A 453 22.70 -0.87 -18.01
N ALA A 454 21.85 -1.01 -19.04
CA ALA A 454 21.68 0.03 -20.04
C ALA A 454 21.16 1.34 -19.44
N LEU A 455 20.25 1.27 -18.46
CA LEU A 455 19.79 2.45 -17.71
C LEU A 455 20.84 2.96 -16.73
N LEU A 456 21.44 2.08 -15.94
CA LEU A 456 22.41 2.43 -14.89
C LEU A 456 23.70 3.05 -15.45
N ASN A 457 24.13 2.62 -16.64
CA ASN A 457 25.28 3.17 -17.36
C ASN A 457 24.92 4.36 -18.26
N GLY A 458 23.62 4.66 -18.39
CA GLY A 458 23.13 5.80 -19.18
C GLY A 458 23.48 7.15 -18.54
N PRO A 459 23.46 8.24 -19.33
CA PRO A 459 23.92 9.56 -18.88
C PRO A 459 23.10 10.15 -17.72
N LEU A 460 21.90 9.66 -17.50
CA LEU A 460 21.02 10.13 -16.41
C LEU A 460 21.49 9.62 -15.04
N LEU A 461 21.99 8.38 -14.96
CA LEU A 461 22.39 7.72 -13.72
C LEU A 461 23.92 7.60 -13.58
N ASN A 462 24.66 7.60 -14.68
CA ASN A 462 26.12 7.55 -14.69
C ASN A 462 26.73 8.96 -14.54
N THR A 463 26.62 9.53 -13.35
CA THR A 463 27.12 10.87 -13.01
C THR A 463 28.40 10.79 -12.18
N ALA A 464 29.09 11.91 -12.00
CA ALA A 464 30.36 11.95 -11.24
C ALA A 464 30.19 11.60 -9.74
N ASP A 465 29.03 11.92 -9.15
CA ASP A 465 28.69 11.57 -7.77
C ASP A 465 27.45 10.66 -7.77
N GLN A 466 27.70 9.38 -8.03
CA GLN A 466 26.63 8.38 -8.05
C GLN A 466 26.22 8.02 -6.63
N PRO A 467 24.90 7.86 -6.37
CA PRO A 467 24.44 7.38 -5.09
C PRO A 467 24.72 5.89 -4.90
N PHE A 468 24.73 5.47 -3.63
CA PHE A 468 24.96 4.09 -3.19
C PHE A 468 24.16 3.04 -3.99
N ASP A 469 22.87 3.29 -4.17
CA ASP A 469 21.94 2.35 -4.81
C ASP A 469 22.27 2.09 -6.29
N VAL A 470 22.81 3.06 -7.02
CA VAL A 470 23.26 2.87 -8.41
C VAL A 470 24.46 1.93 -8.47
N HIS A 471 25.47 2.14 -7.62
CA HIS A 471 26.62 1.24 -7.53
C HIS A 471 26.20 -0.17 -7.14
N PHE A 472 25.36 -0.30 -6.11
CA PHE A 472 24.87 -1.60 -5.65
C PHE A 472 24.11 -2.35 -6.75
N MET A 473 23.12 -1.70 -7.40
CA MET A 473 22.33 -2.31 -8.47
C MET A 473 23.18 -2.74 -9.67
N ARG A 474 24.21 -1.95 -9.99
CA ARG A 474 25.15 -2.25 -11.08
C ARG A 474 26.03 -3.44 -10.72
N GLY A 475 26.56 -3.46 -9.51
CA GLY A 475 27.36 -4.54 -8.98
C GLY A 475 26.59 -5.87 -8.96
N ALA A 476 25.34 -5.86 -8.47
CA ALA A 476 24.47 -7.02 -8.48
C ALA A 476 24.15 -7.52 -9.91
N ALA A 477 23.91 -6.60 -10.85
CA ALA A 477 23.65 -6.97 -12.24
C ALA A 477 24.91 -7.58 -12.92
N TYR A 478 26.09 -7.01 -12.69
CA TYR A 478 27.35 -7.56 -13.22
C TYR A 478 27.67 -8.93 -12.64
N GLU A 479 27.46 -9.13 -11.34
CA GLU A 479 27.66 -10.42 -10.69
C GLU A 479 26.78 -11.50 -11.31
N ASN A 480 25.49 -11.23 -11.47
CA ASN A 480 24.56 -12.19 -12.10
C ASN A 480 24.89 -12.48 -13.59
N LEU A 481 25.56 -11.57 -14.28
CA LEU A 481 26.06 -11.79 -15.64
C LEU A 481 27.45 -12.45 -15.68
N GLY A 482 28.04 -12.82 -14.54
CA GLY A 482 29.37 -13.41 -14.44
C GLY A 482 30.52 -12.44 -14.73
N ARG A 483 30.23 -11.13 -14.71
CA ARG A 483 31.23 -10.06 -14.93
C ARG A 483 31.87 -9.66 -13.60
N THR A 484 32.69 -10.57 -13.08
CA THR A 484 33.23 -10.53 -11.71
C THR A 484 34.03 -9.27 -11.40
N ASP A 485 34.90 -8.82 -12.31
CA ASP A 485 35.76 -7.66 -12.07
C ASP A 485 34.95 -6.37 -11.97
N GLU A 486 33.95 -6.20 -12.85
CA GLU A 486 33.05 -5.04 -12.80
C GLU A 486 32.13 -5.09 -11.58
N ALA A 487 31.64 -6.29 -11.21
CA ALA A 487 30.84 -6.49 -10.01
C ALA A 487 31.62 -6.08 -8.75
N GLU A 488 32.88 -6.56 -8.61
CA GLU A 488 33.76 -6.19 -7.50
C GLU A 488 33.97 -4.69 -7.41
N ALA A 489 34.29 -4.04 -8.53
CA ALA A 489 34.55 -2.60 -8.56
C ALA A 489 33.32 -1.78 -8.10
N GLU A 490 32.14 -2.13 -8.58
CA GLU A 490 30.91 -1.43 -8.24
C GLU A 490 30.43 -1.71 -6.81
N LEU A 491 30.51 -2.95 -6.34
CA LEU A 491 30.16 -3.30 -4.95
C LEU A 491 31.15 -2.64 -3.97
N TRP A 492 32.42 -2.56 -4.33
CA TRP A 492 33.40 -1.83 -3.54
C TRP A 492 33.09 -0.33 -3.49
N ALA A 493 32.73 0.29 -4.62
CA ALA A 493 32.28 1.68 -4.66
C ALA A 493 31.01 1.92 -3.83
N ALA A 494 30.08 0.98 -3.81
CA ALA A 494 28.90 1.02 -2.94
C ALA A 494 29.30 1.04 -1.45
N LEU A 495 30.26 0.18 -1.03
CA LEU A 495 30.76 0.16 0.35
C LEU A 495 31.50 1.44 0.74
N GLN A 496 32.15 2.14 -0.20
CA GLN A 496 32.72 3.47 0.10
C GLN A 496 31.65 4.50 0.48
N LYS A 497 30.44 4.35 -0.03
CA LYS A 497 29.29 5.20 0.31
C LYS A 497 28.59 4.75 1.60
N LYS A 498 28.47 3.43 1.80
CA LYS A 498 27.85 2.82 3.00
C LYS A 498 28.68 1.60 3.48
N PRO A 499 29.70 1.83 4.33
CA PRO A 499 30.65 0.77 4.73
C PRO A 499 30.03 -0.42 5.47
N ASP A 500 28.90 -0.22 6.13
CA ASP A 500 28.25 -1.25 6.96
C ASP A 500 26.92 -1.75 6.35
N ASP A 501 26.69 -1.55 5.03
CA ASP A 501 25.49 -2.05 4.38
C ASP A 501 25.51 -3.57 4.29
N PRO A 502 24.59 -4.30 4.99
CA PRO A 502 24.67 -5.74 5.09
C PRO A 502 24.53 -6.45 3.74
N SER A 503 23.69 -5.93 2.86
CA SER A 503 23.48 -6.51 1.53
C SER A 503 24.75 -6.45 0.70
N THR A 504 25.40 -5.29 0.68
CA THR A 504 26.65 -5.08 -0.10
C THR A 504 27.81 -5.90 0.48
N LEU A 505 27.92 -5.95 1.82
CA LEU A 505 28.91 -6.79 2.49
C LEU A 505 28.71 -8.27 2.13
N ASN A 506 27.47 -8.73 2.11
CA ASN A 506 27.14 -10.10 1.73
C ASN A 506 27.47 -10.37 0.25
N TYR A 507 27.06 -9.50 -0.67
CA TYR A 507 27.32 -9.69 -2.10
C TYR A 507 28.82 -9.74 -2.41
N LEU A 508 29.57 -8.75 -1.95
CA LEU A 508 31.01 -8.70 -2.22
C LEU A 508 31.78 -9.82 -1.49
N GLY A 509 31.40 -10.08 -0.24
CA GLY A 509 31.98 -11.17 0.53
C GLY A 509 31.76 -12.53 -0.13
N TYR A 510 30.52 -12.79 -0.56
CA TYR A 510 30.18 -14.01 -1.27
C TYR A 510 30.93 -14.13 -2.61
N LEU A 511 31.03 -13.07 -3.38
CA LEU A 511 31.80 -13.03 -4.64
C LEU A 511 33.26 -13.48 -4.42
N TRP A 512 33.91 -13.01 -3.35
CA TRP A 512 35.28 -13.40 -3.02
C TRP A 512 35.40 -14.83 -2.52
N ILE A 513 34.42 -15.30 -1.76
CA ILE A 513 34.36 -16.67 -1.24
C ILE A 513 34.17 -17.66 -2.40
N ASP A 514 33.22 -17.39 -3.28
CA ASP A 514 32.89 -18.30 -4.38
C ASP A 514 33.99 -18.36 -5.43
N SER A 515 34.59 -17.21 -5.80
CA SER A 515 35.76 -17.17 -6.69
C SER A 515 37.03 -17.76 -6.08
N GLY A 516 37.08 -17.96 -4.77
CA GLY A 516 38.25 -18.49 -4.07
C GLY A 516 39.42 -17.51 -3.92
N THR A 517 39.21 -16.22 -4.24
CA THR A 517 40.31 -15.23 -4.29
C THR A 517 40.67 -14.66 -2.92
N ARG A 518 39.69 -14.36 -2.06
CA ARG A 518 39.86 -13.71 -0.75
C ARG A 518 38.88 -14.31 0.27
N ILE A 519 38.92 -15.63 0.45
CA ILE A 519 37.96 -16.37 1.26
C ILE A 519 37.85 -15.82 2.69
N ASP A 520 38.96 -15.55 3.37
CA ASP A 520 38.95 -15.07 4.76
C ASP A 520 38.36 -13.66 4.88
N GLN A 521 38.75 -12.76 3.97
CA GLN A 521 38.18 -11.40 3.95
C GLN A 521 36.69 -11.41 3.61
N GLY A 522 36.29 -12.24 2.65
CA GLY A 522 34.88 -12.46 2.32
C GLY A 522 34.08 -13.00 3.50
N ALA A 523 34.63 -13.98 4.22
CA ALA A 523 34.02 -14.54 5.41
C ALA A 523 33.82 -13.50 6.54
N GLU A 524 34.80 -12.60 6.76
CA GLU A 524 34.64 -11.48 7.71
C GLU A 524 33.50 -10.53 7.30
N MET A 525 33.39 -10.22 6.01
CA MET A 525 32.33 -9.35 5.50
C MET A 525 30.95 -9.99 5.66
N VAL A 526 30.81 -11.25 5.26
CA VAL A 526 29.56 -12.02 5.43
C VAL A 526 29.19 -12.17 6.90
N ALA A 527 30.17 -12.39 7.79
CA ALA A 527 29.92 -12.44 9.23
C ALA A 527 29.36 -11.11 9.76
N LYS A 528 29.93 -9.96 9.33
CA LYS A 528 29.37 -8.63 9.68
C LYS A 528 27.95 -8.45 9.17
N ALA A 529 27.68 -8.87 7.93
CA ALA A 529 26.34 -8.83 7.35
C ALA A 529 25.35 -9.69 8.17
N TYR A 530 25.76 -10.89 8.57
CA TYR A 530 24.94 -11.78 9.40
C TYR A 530 24.63 -11.20 10.78
N PHE A 531 25.62 -10.60 11.46
CA PHE A 531 25.38 -9.93 12.74
C PHE A 531 24.39 -8.76 12.64
N ALA A 532 24.37 -8.05 11.51
CA ALA A 532 23.42 -6.96 11.26
C ALA A 532 22.02 -7.46 10.90
N GLN A 533 21.91 -8.62 10.24
CA GLN A 533 20.64 -9.23 9.80
C GLN A 533 20.59 -10.74 10.08
N PRO A 534 20.55 -11.17 11.34
CA PRO A 534 20.63 -12.59 11.70
C PRO A 534 19.42 -13.40 11.23
N ASP A 535 18.28 -12.77 10.97
CA ASP A 535 17.07 -13.45 10.48
C ASP A 535 17.05 -13.68 8.96
N ASN A 536 18.04 -13.15 8.22
CA ASN A 536 18.14 -13.31 6.78
C ASN A 536 18.80 -14.66 6.42
N GLY A 537 17.99 -15.59 5.92
CA GLY A 537 18.44 -16.95 5.56
C GLY A 537 19.48 -16.96 4.43
N ASN A 538 19.43 -16.02 3.49
CA ASN A 538 20.43 -15.94 2.41
C ASN A 538 21.81 -15.48 2.92
N ILE A 539 21.85 -14.53 3.86
CA ILE A 539 23.11 -14.11 4.48
C ILE A 539 23.66 -15.24 5.35
N GLN A 540 22.79 -15.99 6.02
CA GLN A 540 23.18 -17.16 6.81
C GLN A 540 23.74 -18.28 5.93
N ASP A 541 23.15 -18.52 4.76
CA ASP A 541 23.71 -19.45 3.77
C ASP A 541 25.11 -19.03 3.32
N SER A 542 25.28 -17.76 2.97
CA SER A 542 26.61 -17.23 2.60
C SER A 542 27.65 -17.43 3.71
N LEU A 543 27.25 -17.31 5.00
CA LEU A 543 28.13 -17.58 6.12
C LEU A 543 28.49 -19.09 6.21
N GLY A 544 27.50 -19.95 6.04
CA GLY A 544 27.72 -21.40 6.00
C GLY A 544 28.61 -21.81 4.82
N TRP A 545 28.41 -21.20 3.65
CA TRP A 545 29.28 -21.42 2.50
C TRP A 545 30.71 -20.93 2.75
N ALA A 546 30.88 -19.78 3.41
CA ALA A 546 32.19 -19.29 3.84
C ALA A 546 32.93 -20.31 4.74
N GLN A 547 32.22 -20.85 5.72
CA GLN A 547 32.77 -21.90 6.62
C GLN A 547 33.16 -23.17 5.84
N TYR A 548 32.31 -23.59 4.91
CA TYR A 548 32.59 -24.71 4.01
C TYR A 548 33.88 -24.47 3.21
N ARG A 549 34.01 -23.30 2.58
CA ARG A 549 35.19 -22.94 1.77
C ARG A 549 36.46 -22.77 2.61
N GLN A 550 36.32 -22.49 3.91
CA GLN A 550 37.42 -22.49 4.90
C GLN A 550 37.76 -23.90 5.43
N GLY A 551 37.04 -24.95 5.02
CA GLY A 551 37.23 -26.33 5.51
C GLY A 551 36.64 -26.58 6.89
N LYS A 552 35.81 -25.68 7.43
CA LYS A 552 35.10 -25.81 8.73
C LYS A 552 33.77 -26.51 8.51
N PHE A 553 33.80 -27.78 8.12
CA PHE A 553 32.62 -28.47 7.59
C PHE A 553 31.55 -28.70 8.65
N GLU A 554 31.91 -28.99 9.90
CA GLU A 554 30.96 -29.18 11.00
C GLU A 554 30.20 -27.86 11.31
N ASP A 555 30.92 -26.74 11.37
CA ASP A 555 30.30 -25.41 11.55
C ASP A 555 29.39 -25.07 10.37
N ALA A 556 29.84 -25.37 9.15
CA ALA A 556 29.05 -25.13 7.93
C ALA A 556 27.72 -25.91 7.97
N VAL A 557 27.73 -27.17 8.42
CA VAL A 557 26.48 -27.95 8.57
C VAL A 557 25.51 -27.25 9.50
N LEU A 558 25.94 -26.85 10.68
CA LEU A 558 25.07 -26.18 11.67
C LEU A 558 24.48 -24.87 11.12
N THR A 559 25.32 -24.09 10.45
CA THR A 559 24.88 -22.79 9.88
C THR A 559 23.93 -22.98 8.71
N LEU A 560 24.18 -23.95 7.83
CA LEU A 560 23.36 -24.24 6.66
C LEU A 560 22.02 -24.94 7.03
N GLU A 561 22.03 -25.82 8.04
CA GLU A 561 20.78 -26.38 8.60
C GLU A 561 19.84 -25.23 9.05
N ALA A 562 20.38 -24.26 9.80
CA ALA A 562 19.59 -23.09 10.22
C ALA A 562 19.19 -22.15 9.06
N ALA A 563 19.96 -22.11 7.97
CA ALA A 563 19.57 -21.38 6.76
C ALA A 563 18.42 -22.07 6.02
N VAL A 564 18.46 -23.41 5.89
CA VAL A 564 17.38 -24.22 5.31
C VAL A 564 16.10 -24.10 6.13
N ASP A 565 16.19 -24.04 7.47
CA ASP A 565 15.01 -23.83 8.33
C ASP A 565 14.29 -22.51 8.04
N LYS A 566 15.04 -21.47 7.68
CA LYS A 566 14.49 -20.15 7.31
C LYS A 566 13.96 -20.11 5.87
N LEU A 567 14.65 -20.78 4.94
CA LEU A 567 14.36 -20.77 3.50
C LEU A 567 14.34 -22.19 2.92
N PRO A 568 13.40 -23.05 3.33
CA PRO A 568 13.40 -24.46 2.98
C PRO A 568 13.19 -24.74 1.49
N ALA A 569 12.63 -23.79 0.74
CA ALA A 569 12.36 -23.92 -0.68
C ALA A 569 13.46 -23.33 -1.58
N ASN A 570 14.62 -22.94 -1.03
CA ASN A 570 15.70 -22.38 -1.82
C ASN A 570 16.63 -23.50 -2.35
N PRO A 571 16.74 -23.70 -3.69
CA PRO A 571 17.58 -24.75 -4.27
C PRO A 571 19.06 -24.63 -3.92
N GLU A 572 19.61 -23.40 -3.89
CA GLU A 572 21.03 -23.17 -3.63
C GLU A 572 21.42 -23.51 -2.20
N ILE A 573 20.60 -23.10 -1.22
CA ILE A 573 20.85 -23.41 0.20
C ILE A 573 20.80 -24.92 0.46
N ASN A 574 19.85 -25.64 -0.18
CA ASN A 574 19.78 -27.09 -0.08
C ASN A 574 21.00 -27.75 -0.77
N ASP A 575 21.50 -27.20 -1.89
CA ASP A 575 22.71 -27.69 -2.56
C ASP A 575 23.96 -27.54 -1.65
N HIS A 576 24.14 -26.35 -1.04
CA HIS A 576 25.24 -26.09 -0.11
C HIS A 576 25.19 -26.96 1.13
N LEU A 577 24.00 -27.18 1.71
CA LEU A 577 23.85 -28.08 2.84
C LEU A 577 24.19 -29.54 2.45
N GLY A 578 23.79 -29.97 1.26
CA GLY A 578 24.15 -31.26 0.71
C GLY A 578 25.68 -31.45 0.61
N ASP A 579 26.37 -30.42 0.12
CA ASP A 579 27.84 -30.41 0.02
C ASP A 579 28.50 -30.49 1.40
N ALA A 580 28.02 -29.74 2.37
CA ALA A 580 28.51 -29.75 3.74
C ALA A 580 28.29 -31.14 4.41
N TYR A 581 27.11 -31.73 4.28
CA TYR A 581 26.84 -33.08 4.77
C TYR A 581 27.77 -34.12 4.15
N TRP A 582 28.05 -33.99 2.84
CA TRP A 582 28.95 -34.91 2.18
C TRP A 582 30.37 -34.90 2.79
N GLN A 583 30.90 -33.72 3.09
CA GLN A 583 32.25 -33.57 3.66
C GLN A 583 32.34 -34.14 5.08
N VAL A 584 31.31 -34.04 5.91
CA VAL A 584 31.28 -34.63 7.26
C VAL A 584 30.86 -36.10 7.25
N GLY A 585 30.71 -36.73 6.07
CA GLY A 585 30.41 -38.17 5.94
C GLY A 585 28.91 -38.52 6.07
N ARG A 586 28.02 -37.57 6.22
CA ARG A 586 26.56 -37.75 6.27
C ARG A 586 26.00 -37.95 4.86
N ARG A 587 26.39 -39.05 4.20
CA ARG A 587 26.16 -39.28 2.76
C ARG A 587 24.68 -39.37 2.38
N ARG A 588 23.83 -39.96 3.24
CA ARG A 588 22.39 -40.10 2.97
C ARG A 588 21.68 -38.75 3.02
N GLU A 589 22.02 -37.94 3.99
CA GLU A 589 21.47 -36.58 4.13
C GLU A 589 21.93 -35.69 2.96
N ALA A 590 23.17 -35.80 2.53
CA ALA A 590 23.66 -35.13 1.34
C ALA A 590 22.83 -35.46 0.09
N GLN A 591 22.64 -36.77 -0.16
CA GLN A 591 21.82 -37.24 -1.30
C GLN A 591 20.37 -36.78 -1.19
N PHE A 592 19.81 -36.72 0.03
CA PHE A 592 18.47 -36.18 0.25
C PHE A 592 18.38 -34.69 -0.13
N GLN A 593 19.33 -33.86 0.29
CA GLN A 593 19.35 -32.45 -0.02
C GLN A 593 19.53 -32.19 -1.53
N TRP A 594 20.44 -32.89 -2.20
CA TRP A 594 20.60 -32.77 -3.67
C TRP A 594 19.38 -33.28 -4.46
N ALA A 595 18.71 -34.34 -3.98
CA ALA A 595 17.45 -34.80 -4.58
C ALA A 595 16.33 -33.75 -4.38
N ARG A 596 16.30 -33.11 -3.22
CA ARG A 596 15.34 -32.04 -2.93
C ARG A 596 15.54 -30.84 -3.84
N VAL A 597 16.77 -30.46 -4.19
CA VAL A 597 17.02 -29.39 -5.18
C VAL A 597 16.19 -29.60 -6.45
N LEU A 598 16.11 -30.85 -6.95
CA LEU A 598 15.37 -31.16 -8.18
C LEU A 598 13.85 -30.96 -8.07
N THR A 599 13.32 -30.80 -6.86
CA THR A 599 11.89 -30.58 -6.58
C THR A 599 11.53 -29.13 -6.27
N LEU A 600 12.53 -28.25 -6.20
CA LEU A 600 12.40 -26.85 -5.76
C LEU A 600 12.44 -25.83 -6.90
N ASP A 601 12.03 -26.23 -8.10
CA ASP A 601 12.07 -25.38 -9.29
C ASP A 601 13.48 -24.80 -9.58
N PRO A 602 14.51 -25.65 -9.67
CA PRO A 602 15.89 -25.23 -9.90
C PRO A 602 16.09 -24.73 -11.33
N THR A 603 17.11 -23.89 -11.54
CA THR A 603 17.59 -23.62 -12.90
C THR A 603 18.18 -24.90 -13.53
N ASP A 604 18.29 -24.94 -14.87
CA ASP A 604 18.87 -26.08 -15.58
C ASP A 604 20.30 -26.41 -15.06
N GLU A 605 21.09 -25.38 -14.77
CA GLU A 605 22.45 -25.55 -14.23
C GLU A 605 22.44 -26.14 -12.81
N GLN A 606 21.56 -25.68 -11.93
CA GLN A 606 21.40 -26.22 -10.58
C GLN A 606 20.91 -27.67 -10.64
N ALA A 607 19.95 -27.96 -11.50
CA ALA A 607 19.44 -29.32 -11.70
C ALA A 607 20.54 -30.28 -12.19
N ASP A 608 21.33 -29.85 -13.19
CA ASP A 608 22.41 -30.68 -13.73
C ASP A 608 23.55 -30.87 -12.70
N ARG A 609 23.85 -29.87 -11.90
CA ARG A 609 24.80 -29.96 -10.79
C ARG A 609 24.33 -30.96 -9.75
N ALA A 610 23.07 -30.87 -9.33
CA ALA A 610 22.48 -31.77 -8.36
C ALA A 610 22.45 -33.24 -8.86
N ARG A 611 22.09 -33.46 -10.14
CA ARG A 611 22.11 -34.80 -10.76
C ARG A 611 23.53 -35.42 -10.76
N ARG A 612 24.55 -34.64 -11.18
CA ARG A 612 25.95 -35.09 -11.14
C ARG A 612 26.39 -35.46 -9.73
N LYS A 613 26.06 -34.66 -8.72
CA LYS A 613 26.37 -34.93 -7.31
C LYS A 613 25.68 -36.18 -6.80
N LEU A 614 24.44 -36.43 -7.22
CA LEU A 614 23.71 -37.67 -6.87
C LEU A 614 24.34 -38.93 -7.48
N GLU A 615 24.84 -38.85 -8.71
CA GLU A 615 25.45 -39.98 -9.43
C GLU A 615 26.88 -40.26 -8.99
N GLN A 616 27.68 -39.22 -8.78
CA GLN A 616 29.13 -39.34 -8.64
C GLN A 616 29.63 -38.95 -7.23
N GLY A 617 28.80 -38.31 -6.42
CA GLY A 617 29.21 -37.66 -5.19
C GLY A 617 30.07 -36.43 -5.43
N LEU A 618 30.71 -35.93 -4.36
CA LEU A 618 31.72 -34.86 -4.45
C LEU A 618 33.12 -35.45 -4.30
N GLU A 619 34.06 -34.93 -5.07
CA GLU A 619 35.47 -35.19 -4.82
C GLU A 619 35.93 -34.56 -3.48
N PRO A 620 36.88 -35.17 -2.74
CA PRO A 620 37.39 -34.60 -1.51
C PRO A 620 38.01 -33.19 -1.77
N VAL A 621 37.68 -32.22 -0.92
CA VAL A 621 38.29 -30.88 -0.98
C VAL A 621 39.80 -31.04 -0.68
N GLY A 622 40.64 -30.81 -1.66
CA GLY A 622 42.10 -30.98 -1.54
C GLY A 622 42.74 -31.85 -2.62
N ALA A 623 41.95 -32.47 -3.50
CA ALA A 623 42.42 -33.33 -4.60
C ALA A 623 42.58 -32.59 -5.94
N GLN A 624 42.83 -31.28 -5.94
CA GLN A 624 43.26 -30.58 -7.18
C GLN A 624 44.79 -30.61 -7.24
N PRO A 625 45.36 -30.99 -8.43
CA PRO A 625 46.81 -31.12 -8.64
C PRO A 625 47.54 -29.80 -8.64
#